data_9e928a4bc791eaf68c98633b33d16b65
#
_entry.id   9e928a4bc791eaf68c98633b33d16b65
#
_cell.length_a   1.000
_cell.length_b   1.000
_cell.length_c   1.000
_cell.angle_alpha   90.00
_cell.angle_beta   90.00
_cell.angle_gamma   90.00
#
_symmetry.space_group_name_H-M   'P 1'
#
loop_
_entity.id
_entity.type
_entity.pdbx_description
1 polymer ?
#
loop_
_entity_poly.entity_id
_entity_poly.type
_entity_poly.pdbx_seq_one_letter_code
_entity_poly.pdbx_strand_id
1 'polypeptide(L)'
;MLEEGYAAVSSRRVASRAGLKPQLVHYYFRTMDDLFLAVYRRSAEHNLERYAAALASARSLQELWKLVIDPGGTAFVMEFVALANHRKAIRTEIARHAERFRQMQLDAVARVLHGCGSPANSCPPVVAVLLMTGLSQVLVLEKALGITSGHDETLAFVERCLRDLNPSGA
;
A
#
# COMPACT_ATOMS: atom_id res chain seq x y z
N MET A 1 -1.45 16.85 4.58
CA MET A 1 -2.35 15.87 3.96
C MET A 1 -2.67 14.76 4.94
N LEU A 2 -1.70 13.98 5.41
CA LEU A 2 -1.94 12.89 6.38
C LEU A 2 -2.52 13.36 7.72
N GLU A 3 -2.22 14.57 8.18
CA GLU A 3 -2.69 15.11 9.46
C GLU A 3 -4.03 15.85 9.35
N GLU A 4 -4.30 16.51 8.21
CA GLU A 4 -5.42 17.44 8.06
C GLU A 4 -6.30 17.12 6.84
N GLY A 5 -6.07 15.98 6.19
CA GLY A 5 -6.73 15.57 4.96
C GLY A 5 -6.29 16.36 3.71
N TYR A 6 -6.65 15.85 2.55
CA TYR A 6 -6.28 16.46 1.27
C TYR A 6 -6.94 17.83 1.03
N ALA A 7 -8.13 18.06 1.59
CA ALA A 7 -8.89 19.30 1.42
C ALA A 7 -8.15 20.53 2.01
N ALA A 8 -7.32 20.31 3.02
CA ALA A 8 -6.50 21.37 3.64
C ALA A 8 -5.27 21.74 2.81
N VAL A 9 -4.94 21.01 1.75
CA VAL A 9 -3.75 21.26 0.92
C VAL A 9 -4.03 22.34 -0.10
N SER A 10 -3.22 23.40 -0.09
CA SER A 10 -3.27 24.50 -1.07
C SER A 10 -1.87 24.89 -1.52
N SER A 11 -1.75 25.50 -2.70
CA SER A 11 -0.46 25.98 -3.24
C SER A 11 0.27 26.92 -2.29
N ARG A 12 -0.46 27.76 -1.56
CA ARG A 12 0.12 28.68 -0.54
C ARG A 12 0.71 27.90 0.64
N ARG A 13 -0.01 26.90 1.17
CA ARG A 13 0.47 26.06 2.28
C ARG A 13 1.65 25.21 1.88
N VAL A 14 1.63 24.63 0.66
CA VAL A 14 2.75 23.86 0.12
C VAL A 14 3.98 24.75 -0.03
N ALA A 15 3.85 25.93 -0.64
CA ALA A 15 4.93 26.90 -0.78
C ALA A 15 5.51 27.32 0.58
N SER A 16 4.64 27.66 1.54
CA SER A 16 5.05 28.05 2.90
C SER A 16 5.85 26.96 3.60
N ARG A 17 5.39 25.70 3.54
CA ARG A 17 6.12 24.57 4.15
C ARG A 17 7.43 24.24 3.45
N ALA A 18 7.54 24.54 2.15
CA ALA A 18 8.75 24.35 1.37
C ALA A 18 9.73 25.53 1.42
N GLY A 19 9.39 26.61 2.10
CA GLY A 19 10.20 27.86 2.10
C GLY A 19 10.22 28.56 0.75
N LEU A 20 9.19 28.39 -0.08
CA LEU A 20 9.12 28.88 -1.46
C LEU A 20 8.05 29.98 -1.59
N LYS A 21 8.14 30.77 -2.67
CA LYS A 21 7.08 31.70 -3.05
C LYS A 21 5.93 30.95 -3.74
N PRO A 22 4.64 31.28 -3.46
CA PRO A 22 3.51 30.60 -4.10
C PRO A 22 3.52 30.59 -5.62
N GLN A 23 4.06 31.63 -6.24
CA GLN A 23 4.21 31.72 -7.71
C GLN A 23 5.06 30.59 -8.27
N LEU A 24 6.06 30.14 -7.52
CA LEU A 24 6.92 29.04 -7.97
C LEU A 24 6.18 27.70 -8.03
N VAL A 25 5.27 27.45 -7.07
CA VAL A 25 4.41 26.28 -7.12
C VAL A 25 3.52 26.31 -8.35
N HIS A 26 2.90 27.47 -8.68
CA HIS A 26 2.07 27.64 -9.87
C HIS A 26 2.87 27.56 -11.18
N TYR A 27 4.16 27.94 -11.16
CA TYR A 27 5.02 27.80 -12.32
C TYR A 27 5.26 26.33 -12.70
N TYR A 28 5.47 25.45 -11.70
CA TYR A 28 5.72 24.03 -11.95
C TYR A 28 4.42 23.21 -12.09
N PHE A 29 3.37 23.60 -11.38
CA PHE A 29 2.09 22.88 -11.36
C PHE A 29 0.95 23.84 -11.70
N ARG A 30 0.38 23.67 -12.89
CA ARG A 30 -0.70 24.55 -13.38
C ARG A 30 -1.96 24.43 -12.52
N THR A 31 -2.21 23.22 -11.99
CA THR A 31 -3.34 22.90 -11.14
C THR A 31 -2.88 22.18 -9.87
N MET A 32 -3.75 22.15 -8.85
CA MET A 32 -3.50 21.32 -7.67
C MET A 32 -3.52 19.83 -8.02
N ASP A 33 -4.26 19.42 -9.04
CA ASP A 33 -4.29 18.04 -9.51
C ASP A 33 -2.95 17.62 -10.12
N ASP A 34 -2.27 18.51 -10.84
CA ASP A 34 -0.90 18.24 -11.34
C ASP A 34 0.06 18.01 -10.19
N LEU A 35 -0.03 18.82 -9.14
CA LEU A 35 0.78 18.66 -7.94
C LEU A 35 0.48 17.32 -7.24
N PHE A 36 -0.79 16.98 -7.03
CA PHE A 36 -1.18 15.71 -6.41
C PHE A 36 -0.71 14.51 -7.23
N LEU A 37 -0.85 14.54 -8.55
CA LEU A 37 -0.35 13.51 -9.44
C LEU A 37 1.17 13.34 -9.34
N ALA A 38 1.91 14.45 -9.32
CA ALA A 38 3.37 14.41 -9.19
C ALA A 38 3.81 13.81 -7.85
N VAL A 39 3.15 14.22 -6.74
CA VAL A 39 3.41 13.66 -5.41
C VAL A 39 3.10 12.18 -5.36
N TYR A 40 1.93 11.77 -5.89
CA TYR A 40 1.53 10.37 -5.92
C TYR A 40 2.53 9.52 -6.71
N ARG A 41 2.85 9.93 -7.95
CA ARG A 41 3.81 9.21 -8.82
C ARG A 41 5.15 9.01 -8.15
N ARG A 42 5.72 10.07 -7.60
CA ARG A 42 7.01 9.99 -6.90
C ARG A 42 6.95 9.05 -5.71
N SER A 43 5.90 9.14 -4.89
CA SER A 43 5.75 8.30 -3.72
C SER A 43 5.49 6.84 -4.09
N ALA A 44 4.65 6.59 -5.09
CA ALA A 44 4.34 5.25 -5.59
C ALA A 44 5.57 4.56 -6.21
N GLU A 45 6.36 5.29 -7.01
CA GLU A 45 7.60 4.75 -7.60
C GLU A 45 8.63 4.42 -6.52
N HIS A 46 8.86 5.33 -5.57
CA HIS A 46 9.72 5.07 -4.41
C HIS A 46 9.27 3.84 -3.60
N ASN A 47 7.95 3.66 -3.41
CA ASN A 47 7.42 2.48 -2.75
C ASN A 47 7.69 1.21 -3.55
N LEU A 48 7.47 1.22 -4.87
CA LEU A 48 7.78 0.06 -5.73
C LEU A 48 9.26 -0.34 -5.62
N GLU A 49 10.17 0.64 -5.68
CA GLU A 49 11.62 0.41 -5.52
C GLU A 49 11.95 -0.18 -4.14
N ARG A 50 11.40 0.41 -3.07
CA ARG A 50 11.60 -0.03 -1.69
C ARG A 50 11.14 -1.47 -1.46
N TYR A 51 9.98 -1.83 -1.99
CA TYR A 51 9.42 -3.17 -1.80
C TYR A 51 9.97 -4.20 -2.77
N ALA A 52 10.52 -3.81 -3.93
CA ALA A 52 11.01 -4.73 -4.94
C ALA A 52 12.05 -5.72 -4.38
N ALA A 53 13.08 -5.21 -3.70
CA ALA A 53 14.13 -6.04 -3.12
C ALA A 53 13.59 -6.94 -1.99
N ALA A 54 12.73 -6.41 -1.12
CA ALA A 54 12.14 -7.14 -0.01
C ALA A 54 11.20 -8.26 -0.50
N LEU A 55 10.35 -7.99 -1.49
CA LEU A 55 9.49 -8.99 -2.11
C LEU A 55 10.31 -10.07 -2.85
N ALA A 56 11.40 -9.68 -3.53
CA ALA A 56 12.27 -10.62 -4.23
C ALA A 56 13.03 -11.55 -3.28
N SER A 57 13.42 -11.07 -2.10
CA SER A 57 14.17 -11.84 -1.10
C SER A 57 13.31 -12.66 -0.14
N ALA A 58 12.01 -12.38 -0.06
CA ALA A 58 11.10 -13.07 0.86
C ALA A 58 11.03 -14.57 0.57
N ARG A 59 11.15 -15.37 1.64
CA ARG A 59 11.18 -16.85 1.61
C ARG A 59 9.97 -17.49 2.24
N SER A 60 9.14 -16.70 2.94
CA SER A 60 7.94 -17.19 3.61
C SER A 60 6.75 -16.24 3.43
N LEU A 61 5.54 -16.78 3.58
CA LEU A 61 4.32 -15.96 3.59
C LEU A 61 4.29 -15.00 4.78
N GLN A 62 4.92 -15.36 5.91
CA GLN A 62 5.04 -14.48 7.07
C GLN A 62 5.90 -13.25 6.76
N GLU A 63 7.00 -13.41 6.03
CA GLU A 63 7.82 -12.28 5.59
C GLU A 63 7.04 -11.38 4.65
N LEU A 64 6.31 -11.95 3.70
CA LEU A 64 5.43 -11.19 2.80
C LEU A 64 4.31 -10.46 3.56
N TRP A 65 3.72 -11.10 4.56
CA TRP A 65 2.72 -10.48 5.44
C TRP A 65 3.27 -9.25 6.16
N LYS A 66 4.46 -9.36 6.75
CA LYS A 66 5.12 -8.23 7.42
C LYS A 66 5.37 -7.03 6.51
N LEU A 67 5.61 -7.27 5.22
CA LEU A 67 5.77 -6.20 4.23
C LEU A 67 4.44 -5.53 3.86
N VAL A 68 3.35 -6.29 3.85
CA VAL A 68 2.02 -5.78 3.48
C VAL A 68 1.39 -4.97 4.62
N ILE A 69 1.65 -5.33 5.88
CA ILE A 69 1.10 -4.66 7.06
C ILE A 69 1.93 -3.38 7.40
N ASP A 70 1.93 -2.42 6.48
CA ASP A 70 2.59 -1.11 6.63
C ASP A 70 1.53 0.00 6.85
N PRO A 71 1.34 0.48 8.10
CA PRO A 71 0.33 1.50 8.39
C PRO A 71 0.57 2.82 7.65
N GLY A 72 1.83 3.22 7.48
CA GLY A 72 2.18 4.49 6.85
C GLY A 72 1.86 4.51 5.36
N GLY A 73 2.21 3.42 4.66
CA GLY A 73 1.91 3.25 3.24
C GLY A 73 0.41 3.17 2.98
N THR A 74 -0.32 2.42 3.81
CA THR A 74 -1.77 2.27 3.69
C THR A 74 -2.50 3.60 3.90
N ALA A 75 -2.18 4.36 4.96
CA ALA A 75 -2.80 5.66 5.24
C ALA A 75 -2.59 6.64 4.08
N PHE A 76 -1.40 6.69 3.49
CA PHE A 76 -1.11 7.52 2.32
C PHE A 76 -1.99 7.15 1.12
N VAL A 77 -2.10 5.85 0.81
CA VAL A 77 -2.94 5.36 -0.30
C VAL A 77 -4.41 5.72 -0.06
N MET A 78 -4.92 5.59 1.16
CA MET A 78 -6.30 5.91 1.50
C MET A 78 -6.64 7.38 1.27
N GLU A 79 -5.75 8.32 1.63
CA GLU A 79 -5.92 9.74 1.33
C GLU A 79 -6.03 10.01 -0.18
N PHE A 80 -5.21 9.32 -0.98
CA PHE A 80 -5.27 9.45 -2.44
C PHE A 80 -6.49 8.76 -3.06
N VAL A 81 -6.96 7.66 -2.49
CA VAL A 81 -8.21 7.00 -2.91
C VAL A 81 -9.41 7.92 -2.64
N ALA A 82 -9.47 8.58 -1.48
CA ALA A 82 -10.50 9.57 -1.19
C ALA A 82 -10.47 10.73 -2.20
N LEU A 83 -9.28 11.25 -2.53
CA LEU A 83 -9.10 12.28 -3.55
C LEU A 83 -9.54 11.79 -4.94
N ALA A 84 -9.26 10.55 -5.30
CA ALA A 84 -9.57 9.92 -6.58
C ALA A 84 -11.06 9.74 -6.83
N ASN A 85 -11.90 9.72 -5.79
CA ASN A 85 -13.36 9.65 -5.94
C ASN A 85 -13.92 10.80 -6.79
N HIS A 86 -13.25 11.95 -6.75
CA HIS A 86 -13.66 13.16 -7.47
C HIS A 86 -12.74 13.54 -8.63
N ARG A 87 -11.65 12.78 -8.90
CA ARG A 87 -10.61 13.13 -9.87
C ARG A 87 -10.17 11.92 -10.71
N LYS A 88 -10.72 11.84 -11.92
CA LYS A 88 -10.53 10.71 -12.84
C LYS A 88 -9.04 10.45 -13.16
N ALA A 89 -8.25 11.50 -13.38
CA ALA A 89 -6.83 11.36 -13.70
C ALA A 89 -6.03 10.71 -12.55
N ILE A 90 -6.32 11.10 -11.30
CA ILE A 90 -5.70 10.53 -10.11
C ILE A 90 -6.13 9.06 -9.94
N ARG A 91 -7.41 8.74 -10.15
CA ARG A 91 -7.92 7.35 -10.10
C ARG A 91 -7.17 6.43 -11.08
N THR A 92 -7.00 6.88 -12.33
CA THR A 92 -6.29 6.11 -13.35
C THR A 92 -4.83 5.85 -12.95
N GLU A 93 -4.16 6.84 -12.37
CA GLU A 93 -2.78 6.71 -11.93
C GLU A 93 -2.66 5.74 -10.75
N ILE A 94 -3.57 5.83 -9.77
CA ILE A 94 -3.62 4.89 -8.63
C ILE A 94 -3.81 3.46 -9.13
N ALA A 95 -4.78 3.24 -10.03
CA ALA A 95 -5.05 1.91 -10.57
C ALA A 95 -3.81 1.32 -11.28
N ARG A 96 -3.11 2.13 -12.07
CA ARG A 96 -1.89 1.71 -12.79
C ARG A 96 -0.78 1.27 -11.83
N HIS A 97 -0.53 2.04 -10.76
CA HIS A 97 0.49 1.68 -9.77
C HIS A 97 0.07 0.51 -8.89
N ALA A 98 -1.21 0.45 -8.50
CA ALA A 98 -1.73 -0.67 -7.72
C ALA A 98 -1.61 -1.99 -8.47
N GLU A 99 -1.86 -2.00 -9.80
CA GLU A 99 -1.69 -3.20 -10.63
C GLU A 99 -0.23 -3.65 -10.73
N ARG A 100 0.71 -2.71 -10.93
CA ARG A 100 2.15 -3.03 -10.91
C ARG A 100 2.58 -3.64 -9.57
N PHE A 101 2.14 -3.05 -8.45
CA PHE A 101 2.48 -3.54 -7.12
C PHE A 101 1.86 -4.93 -6.87
N ARG A 102 0.61 -5.12 -7.28
CA ARG A 102 -0.08 -6.42 -7.20
C ARG A 102 0.67 -7.50 -7.98
N GLN A 103 1.15 -7.21 -9.18
CA GLN A 103 1.93 -8.18 -9.96
C GLN A 103 3.21 -8.59 -9.23
N MET A 104 3.95 -7.65 -8.64
CA MET A 104 5.13 -7.95 -7.83
C MET A 104 4.79 -8.85 -6.62
N GLN A 105 3.67 -8.59 -5.95
CA GLN A 105 3.19 -9.43 -4.84
C GLN A 105 2.81 -10.83 -5.31
N LEU A 106 2.11 -10.94 -6.45
CA LEU A 106 1.72 -12.23 -7.04
C LEU A 106 2.95 -13.08 -7.36
N ASP A 107 3.97 -12.50 -7.99
CA ASP A 107 5.20 -13.18 -8.33
C ASP A 107 5.94 -13.68 -7.06
N ALA A 108 5.96 -12.85 -6.01
CA ALA A 108 6.58 -13.22 -4.74
C ALA A 108 5.81 -14.35 -4.03
N VAL A 109 4.48 -14.25 -3.93
CA VAL A 109 3.63 -15.28 -3.30
C VAL A 109 3.70 -16.59 -4.08
N ALA A 110 3.61 -16.55 -5.41
CA ALA A 110 3.70 -17.73 -6.25
C ALA A 110 5.04 -18.45 -6.04
N ARG A 111 6.15 -17.72 -6.02
CA ARG A 111 7.48 -18.29 -5.77
C ARG A 111 7.58 -18.96 -4.39
N VAL A 112 7.08 -18.32 -3.35
CA VAL A 112 7.09 -18.87 -1.98
C VAL A 112 6.25 -20.14 -1.91
N LEU A 113 5.03 -20.13 -2.44
CA LEU A 113 4.13 -21.29 -2.42
C LEU A 113 4.69 -22.48 -3.22
N HIS A 114 5.33 -22.24 -4.38
CA HIS A 114 5.99 -23.31 -5.16
C HIS A 114 7.19 -23.90 -4.42
N GLY A 115 7.99 -23.06 -3.74
CA GLY A 115 9.15 -23.51 -2.98
C GLY A 115 8.81 -24.39 -1.78
N CYS A 116 7.58 -24.30 -1.24
CA CYS A 116 7.15 -25.07 -0.05
C CYS A 116 6.49 -26.41 -0.39
N GLY A 117 6.39 -26.77 -1.67
CA GLY A 117 5.70 -28.01 -2.05
C GLY A 117 4.22 -28.03 -1.67
N SER A 118 3.63 -26.87 -1.41
CA SER A 118 2.21 -26.77 -1.06
C SER A 118 1.36 -27.32 -2.20
N PRO A 119 0.33 -28.13 -1.91
CA PRO A 119 -0.53 -28.64 -2.97
C PRO A 119 -1.04 -27.49 -3.84
N ALA A 120 -0.98 -27.63 -5.17
CA ALA A 120 -1.36 -26.58 -6.13
C ALA A 120 -2.77 -25.99 -5.93
N ASN A 121 -3.61 -26.66 -5.13
CA ASN A 121 -4.98 -26.26 -4.81
C ASN A 121 -5.17 -25.66 -3.42
N SER A 122 -4.13 -25.49 -2.60
CA SER A 122 -4.31 -25.05 -1.21
C SER A 122 -4.71 -23.58 -1.10
N CYS A 123 -4.10 -22.69 -1.89
CA CYS A 123 -4.45 -21.27 -1.94
C CYS A 123 -3.90 -20.64 -3.24
N PRO A 124 -4.74 -20.20 -4.18
CA PRO A 124 -4.27 -19.46 -5.35
C PRO A 124 -3.51 -18.19 -4.93
N PRO A 125 -2.35 -17.86 -5.55
CA PRO A 125 -1.56 -16.68 -5.18
C PRO A 125 -2.36 -15.38 -5.13
N VAL A 126 -3.28 -15.18 -6.07
CA VAL A 126 -4.15 -13.99 -6.12
C VAL A 126 -5.06 -13.90 -4.90
N VAL A 127 -5.57 -15.02 -4.40
CA VAL A 127 -6.42 -15.06 -3.20
C VAL A 127 -5.59 -14.69 -1.97
N ALA A 128 -4.40 -15.26 -1.82
CA ALA A 128 -3.49 -14.92 -0.73
C ALA A 128 -3.15 -13.41 -0.73
N VAL A 129 -2.78 -12.86 -1.89
CA VAL A 129 -2.48 -11.41 -2.02
C VAL A 129 -3.68 -10.56 -1.64
N LEU A 130 -4.88 -10.88 -2.14
CA LEU A 130 -6.09 -10.11 -1.85
C LEU A 130 -6.48 -10.18 -0.37
N LEU A 131 -6.41 -11.36 0.25
CA LEU A 131 -6.71 -11.54 1.69
C LEU A 131 -5.71 -10.75 2.55
N MET A 132 -4.40 -10.89 2.28
CA MET A 132 -3.37 -10.17 3.03
C MET A 132 -3.53 -8.65 2.88
N THR A 133 -3.70 -8.15 1.65
CA THR A 133 -3.84 -6.72 1.39
C THR A 133 -5.14 -6.16 1.97
N GLY A 134 -6.26 -6.85 1.77
CA GLY A 134 -7.57 -6.42 2.27
C GLY A 134 -7.60 -6.37 3.79
N LEU A 135 -7.07 -7.42 4.45
CA LEU A 135 -7.01 -7.45 5.90
C LEU A 135 -6.10 -6.34 6.46
N SER A 136 -4.93 -6.12 5.88
CA SER A 136 -4.05 -5.00 6.27
C SER A 136 -4.76 -3.65 6.15
N GLN A 137 -5.50 -3.42 5.05
CA GLN A 137 -6.26 -2.18 4.85
C GLN A 137 -7.35 -2.00 5.90
N VAL A 138 -8.10 -3.06 6.22
CA VAL A 138 -9.15 -3.01 7.26
C VAL A 138 -8.55 -2.69 8.63
N LEU A 139 -7.49 -3.40 9.05
CA LEU A 139 -6.85 -3.16 10.35
C LEU A 139 -6.29 -1.74 10.48
N VAL A 140 -5.69 -1.19 9.42
CA VAL A 140 -5.18 0.18 9.43
C VAL A 140 -6.31 1.21 9.47
N LEU A 141 -7.39 1.00 8.69
CA LEU A 141 -8.57 1.88 8.70
C LEU A 141 -9.23 1.90 10.08
N GLU A 142 -9.53 0.74 10.63
CA GLU A 142 -10.19 0.61 11.93
C GLU A 142 -9.35 1.23 13.04
N LYS A 143 -8.03 0.98 13.05
CA LYS A 143 -7.11 1.60 14.00
C LYS A 143 -7.13 3.13 13.91
N ALA A 144 -7.20 3.70 12.70
CA ALA A 144 -7.31 5.15 12.51
C ALA A 144 -8.63 5.72 13.04
N LEU A 145 -9.69 4.90 13.09
CA LEU A 145 -11.00 5.24 13.67
C LEU A 145 -11.09 4.94 15.18
N GLY A 146 -10.03 4.40 15.79
CA GLY A 146 -10.03 4.00 17.20
C GLY A 146 -10.69 2.64 17.48
N ILE A 147 -10.95 1.85 16.45
CA ILE A 147 -11.53 0.50 16.55
C ILE A 147 -10.38 -0.50 16.61
N THR A 148 -10.31 -1.30 17.68
CA THR A 148 -9.24 -2.31 17.87
C THR A 148 -9.77 -3.68 18.29
N SER A 149 -11.08 -3.81 18.43
CA SER A 149 -11.73 -5.06 18.87
C SER A 149 -11.46 -6.19 17.88
N GLY A 150 -10.90 -7.29 18.36
CA GLY A 150 -10.57 -8.46 17.54
C GLY A 150 -9.30 -8.37 16.70
N HIS A 151 -8.54 -7.27 16.77
CA HIS A 151 -7.31 -7.11 15.98
C HIS A 151 -6.23 -8.12 16.40
N ASP A 152 -5.99 -8.28 17.70
CA ASP A 152 -4.94 -9.19 18.20
C ASP A 152 -5.28 -10.66 17.89
N GLU A 153 -6.53 -11.05 18.06
CA GLU A 153 -7.01 -12.40 17.72
C GLU A 153 -6.90 -12.65 16.20
N THR A 154 -7.24 -11.66 15.39
CA THR A 154 -7.14 -11.73 13.94
C THR A 154 -5.69 -11.88 13.50
N LEU A 155 -4.78 -11.05 14.02
CA LEU A 155 -3.36 -11.15 13.72
C LEU A 155 -2.78 -12.49 14.12
N ALA A 156 -3.08 -12.97 15.33
CA ALA A 156 -2.63 -14.27 15.82
C ALA A 156 -3.18 -15.43 14.96
N PHE A 157 -4.42 -15.33 14.50
CA PHE A 157 -5.01 -16.33 13.60
C PHE A 157 -4.30 -16.34 12.24
N VAL A 158 -4.10 -15.17 11.63
CA VAL A 158 -3.40 -15.04 10.33
C VAL A 158 -1.99 -15.61 10.41
N GLU A 159 -1.24 -15.28 11.46
CA GLU A 159 0.11 -15.83 11.64
C GLU A 159 0.14 -17.35 11.74
N ARG A 160 -0.87 -17.97 12.38
CA ARG A 160 -1.00 -19.44 12.39
C ARG A 160 -1.28 -19.98 10.98
N CYS A 161 -2.27 -19.43 10.29
CA CYS A 161 -2.61 -19.87 8.94
C CYS A 161 -1.43 -19.75 7.97
N LEU A 162 -0.65 -18.65 8.06
CA LEU A 162 0.53 -18.46 7.21
C LEU A 162 1.64 -19.47 7.52
N ARG A 163 1.81 -19.87 8.78
CA ARG A 163 2.75 -20.95 9.15
C ARG A 163 2.29 -22.30 8.59
N ASP A 164 1.01 -22.61 8.71
CA ASP A 164 0.46 -23.88 8.24
C ASP A 164 0.55 -24.03 6.71
N LEU A 165 0.43 -22.92 5.99
CA LEU A 165 0.62 -22.88 4.53
C LEU A 165 2.08 -22.95 4.10
N ASN A 166 3.02 -22.67 5.00
CA ASN A 166 4.46 -22.69 4.73
C ASN A 166 5.24 -23.34 5.89
N PRO A 167 5.13 -24.67 6.09
CA PRO A 167 5.76 -25.37 7.21
C PRO A 167 7.31 -25.39 7.15
N SER A 168 7.90 -25.09 6.00
CA SER A 168 9.38 -25.15 5.81
C SER A 168 10.10 -23.84 6.13
N GLY A 169 9.42 -22.82 6.61
CA GLY A 169 9.96 -21.49 6.91
C GLY A 169 10.29 -21.23 8.39
N ALA A 170 10.51 -22.29 9.19
CA ALA A 170 10.94 -22.19 10.57
C ALA A 170 12.45 -22.45 10.69
#